data_eed0eb5861937905fba62dd7d0f5aa80
#
_entry.id   eed0eb5861937905fba62dd7d0f5aa80
#
_cell.length_a   1.000
_cell.length_b   1.000
_cell.length_c   1.000
_cell.angle_alpha   90.00
_cell.angle_beta   90.00
_cell.angle_gamma   90.00
#
_symmetry.space_group_name_H-M   'P 1'
#
loop_
_entity.id
_entity.type
_entity.pdbx_description
1 polymer ?
#
loop_
_entity_poly.entity_id
_entity_poly.type
_entity_poly.pdbx_seq_one_letter_code
_entity_poly.pdbx_strand_id
1 'polypeptide(L)'
;MTKLSTKHLLGIKDLTKNDIDLILNTASNFKEVINRPIKKVPSLRDITIANLFFENSTRTKLSFELAEKRLSADVLNFSASGSSVKKGETLIDTVNNILAMKVDMVVMRHPNPGACVFLSKHINAKIVNAGDGAHEHPTQALLDAFSIKEKLGKVKGKKVVIVGDILHSRVALSNIFCLQKLGAEVMVCGPTTLLPKYISSIGVRVEHNLRKALEWCDVANMLRIQLERQDIKYFPSLREYSMLYGLNKNILDSLGKEIVVMHPGPINRGVEITSDVADSKQSIILEQVENGVAVRMAVLYLLAGRQEN
;
A
#
# COMPACT_ATOMS: atom_id res chain seq x y z
N MET A 1 16.15 -9.95 -15.70
CA MET A 1 15.88 -8.49 -15.85
C MET A 1 16.32 -7.82 -14.55
N THR A 2 17.18 -6.84 -14.64
CA THR A 2 17.76 -6.11 -13.48
C THR A 2 17.19 -4.70 -13.31
N LYS A 3 16.21 -4.29 -14.15
CA LYS A 3 15.64 -2.95 -14.18
C LYS A 3 14.13 -3.00 -14.41
N LEU A 4 13.39 -2.09 -13.79
CA LEU A 4 11.97 -1.90 -14.06
C LEU A 4 11.72 -1.36 -15.46
N SER A 5 10.59 -1.74 -16.05
CA SER A 5 10.16 -1.24 -17.39
C SER A 5 9.68 0.22 -17.34
N THR A 6 9.49 0.79 -16.15
CA THR A 6 8.99 2.15 -15.92
C THR A 6 10.02 3.05 -15.25
N LYS A 7 9.98 4.35 -15.58
CA LYS A 7 10.79 5.40 -14.93
C LYS A 7 10.28 5.78 -13.55
N HIS A 8 9.00 5.64 -13.30
CA HIS A 8 8.30 6.07 -12.09
C HIS A 8 7.45 4.93 -11.54
N LEU A 9 7.15 4.93 -10.24
CA LEU A 9 6.12 4.06 -9.66
C LEU A 9 4.88 4.90 -9.36
N LEU A 10 4.00 5.09 -10.33
CA LEU A 10 2.79 5.92 -10.20
C LEU A 10 1.58 5.13 -9.74
N GLY A 11 1.47 3.86 -10.14
CA GLY A 11 0.40 2.94 -9.80
C GLY A 11 0.80 1.50 -10.10
N ILE A 12 -0.03 0.55 -9.69
CA ILE A 12 0.12 -0.87 -10.05
C ILE A 12 -0.44 -1.16 -11.43
N LYS A 13 -1.44 -0.38 -11.84
CA LYS A 13 -2.12 -0.58 -13.13
C LYS A 13 -1.14 -0.63 -14.31
N ASP A 14 -0.10 0.20 -14.29
CA ASP A 14 0.87 0.35 -15.37
C ASP A 14 2.09 -0.58 -15.24
N LEU A 15 2.27 -1.27 -14.12
CA LEU A 15 3.33 -2.26 -13.97
C LEU A 15 3.00 -3.55 -14.70
N THR A 16 4.01 -4.18 -15.29
CA THR A 16 3.90 -5.55 -15.78
C THR A 16 3.99 -6.55 -14.63
N LYS A 17 3.55 -7.80 -14.88
CA LYS A 17 3.77 -8.89 -13.93
C LYS A 17 5.26 -9.08 -13.63
N ASN A 18 6.12 -8.95 -14.64
CA ASN A 18 7.57 -9.11 -14.48
C ASN A 18 8.17 -8.01 -13.58
N ASP A 19 7.67 -6.77 -13.68
CA ASP A 19 8.09 -5.70 -12.77
C ASP A 19 7.71 -6.00 -11.32
N ILE A 20 6.48 -6.48 -11.11
CA ILE A 20 6.01 -6.87 -9.78
C ILE A 20 6.87 -8.02 -9.23
N ASP A 21 7.07 -9.08 -10.01
CA ASP A 21 7.91 -10.22 -9.60
C ASP A 21 9.34 -9.77 -9.28
N LEU A 22 9.93 -8.86 -10.06
CA LEU A 22 11.26 -8.28 -9.82
C LEU A 22 11.29 -7.53 -8.49
N ILE A 23 10.29 -6.68 -8.21
CA ILE A 23 10.20 -5.94 -6.94
C ILE A 23 10.09 -6.92 -5.77
N LEU A 24 9.21 -7.93 -5.85
CA LEU A 24 9.01 -8.89 -4.77
C LEU A 24 10.25 -9.74 -4.49
N ASN A 25 10.98 -10.16 -5.53
CA ASN A 25 12.23 -10.91 -5.39
C ASN A 25 13.33 -10.04 -4.79
N THR A 26 13.46 -8.78 -5.23
CA THR A 26 14.40 -7.81 -4.65
C THR A 26 14.05 -7.49 -3.19
N ALA A 27 12.76 -7.41 -2.86
CA ALA A 27 12.29 -7.21 -1.48
C ALA A 27 12.68 -8.38 -0.57
N SER A 28 12.66 -9.63 -1.07
CA SER A 28 13.13 -10.79 -0.33
C SER A 28 14.60 -10.65 0.10
N ASN A 29 15.47 -10.20 -0.83
CA ASN A 29 16.88 -9.95 -0.51
C ASN A 29 17.04 -8.83 0.54
N PHE A 30 16.28 -7.74 0.42
CA PHE A 30 16.30 -6.67 1.41
C PHE A 30 15.69 -7.07 2.74
N LYS A 31 14.74 -8.00 2.78
CA LYS A 31 14.23 -8.56 4.03
C LYS A 31 15.33 -9.30 4.80
N GLU A 32 16.18 -10.04 4.10
CA GLU A 32 17.38 -10.64 4.74
C GLU A 32 18.30 -9.56 5.31
N VAL A 33 18.53 -8.47 4.55
CA VAL A 33 19.37 -7.35 5.01
C VAL A 33 18.84 -6.71 6.29
N ILE A 34 17.54 -6.44 6.37
CA ILE A 34 16.96 -5.80 7.56
C ILE A 34 16.96 -6.68 8.81
N ASN A 35 17.17 -7.98 8.65
CA ASN A 35 17.30 -8.95 9.74
C ASN A 35 18.76 -9.21 10.19
N ARG A 36 19.75 -8.62 9.48
CA ARG A 36 21.17 -8.70 9.85
C ARG A 36 21.50 -7.76 11.02
N PRO A 37 22.60 -8.00 11.75
CA PRO A 37 23.11 -7.03 12.74
C PRO A 37 23.36 -5.66 12.10
N ILE A 38 24.03 -5.61 10.92
CA ILE A 38 24.24 -4.40 10.12
C ILE A 38 23.13 -4.33 9.07
N LYS A 39 22.17 -3.43 9.32
CA LYS A 39 20.94 -3.28 8.52
C LYS A 39 21.05 -2.22 7.43
N LYS A 40 22.26 -1.70 7.16
CA LYS A 40 22.51 -0.59 6.23
C LYS A 40 23.39 -1.09 5.08
N VAL A 41 23.03 -0.69 3.85
CA VAL A 41 23.78 -1.00 2.63
C VAL A 41 24.02 0.29 1.84
N PRO A 42 25.16 0.46 1.14
CA PRO A 42 25.53 1.70 0.46
C PRO A 42 24.91 1.84 -0.94
N SER A 43 23.82 1.14 -1.23
CA SER A 43 23.26 1.03 -2.59
C SER A 43 22.75 2.34 -3.17
N LEU A 44 22.36 3.31 -2.33
CA LEU A 44 21.90 4.64 -2.76
C LEU A 44 22.75 5.78 -2.19
N ARG A 45 24.05 5.53 -1.90
CA ARG A 45 24.97 6.60 -1.53
C ARG A 45 24.98 7.68 -2.63
N ASP A 46 24.98 8.95 -2.26
CA ASP A 46 24.96 10.12 -3.14
C ASP A 46 23.67 10.27 -3.97
N ILE A 47 22.59 9.56 -3.60
CA ILE A 47 21.23 9.76 -4.10
C ILE A 47 20.44 10.55 -3.07
N THR A 48 19.88 11.69 -3.48
CA THR A 48 19.01 12.51 -2.62
C THR A 48 17.54 12.22 -2.93
N ILE A 49 16.77 11.87 -1.91
CA ILE A 49 15.35 11.55 -2.00
C ILE A 49 14.54 12.56 -1.19
N ALA A 50 13.55 13.19 -1.80
CA ALA A 50 12.63 14.08 -1.12
C ALA A 50 11.28 13.41 -0.82
N ASN A 51 10.93 13.35 0.45
CA ASN A 51 9.63 12.88 0.93
C ASN A 51 8.64 14.04 0.99
N LEU A 52 7.72 14.13 0.03
CA LEU A 52 6.73 15.19 -0.10
C LEU A 52 5.35 14.72 0.36
N PHE A 53 5.03 14.95 1.62
CA PHE A 53 3.78 14.50 2.23
C PHE A 53 2.81 15.67 2.39
N PHE A 54 1.87 15.80 1.44
CA PHE A 54 0.77 16.79 1.46
C PHE A 54 -0.46 16.30 2.23
N GLU A 55 -0.51 15.01 2.57
CA GLU A 55 -1.51 14.37 3.42
C GLU A 55 -0.81 13.69 4.60
N ASN A 56 -1.40 13.77 5.79
CA ASN A 56 -0.83 13.17 7.00
C ASN A 56 -0.69 11.64 6.87
N SER A 57 0.49 11.12 7.17
CA SER A 57 0.76 9.69 7.22
C SER A 57 2.03 9.36 7.99
N THR A 58 1.88 9.03 9.26
CA THR A 58 3.02 8.70 10.13
C THR A 58 3.73 7.43 9.66
N ARG A 59 3.01 6.32 9.50
CA ARG A 59 3.62 5.04 9.15
C ARG A 59 4.28 5.03 7.77
N THR A 60 3.60 5.53 6.74
CA THR A 60 4.14 5.54 5.38
C THR A 60 5.40 6.41 5.32
N LYS A 61 5.38 7.60 5.93
CA LYS A 61 6.53 8.49 6.01
C LYS A 61 7.72 7.83 6.71
N LEU A 62 7.51 7.31 7.93
CA LEU A 62 8.57 6.65 8.70
C LEU A 62 9.13 5.42 7.98
N SER A 63 8.28 4.64 7.30
CA SER A 63 8.72 3.45 6.57
C SER A 63 9.55 3.79 5.32
N PHE A 64 9.21 4.86 4.58
CA PHE A 64 10.05 5.35 3.49
C PHE A 64 11.37 5.91 4.01
N GLU A 65 11.32 6.80 5.00
CA GLU A 65 12.52 7.38 5.60
C GLU A 65 13.48 6.30 6.14
N LEU A 66 12.93 5.25 6.76
CA LEU A 66 13.75 4.14 7.22
C LEU A 66 14.37 3.34 6.06
N ALA A 67 13.61 3.08 5.00
CA ALA A 67 14.09 2.38 3.81
C ALA A 67 15.22 3.17 3.13
N GLU A 68 15.06 4.47 2.96
CA GLU A 68 16.04 5.40 2.39
C GLU A 68 17.34 5.41 3.20
N LYS A 69 17.24 5.58 4.52
CA LYS A 69 18.40 5.57 5.44
C LYS A 69 19.12 4.23 5.43
N ARG A 70 18.40 3.09 5.30
CA ARG A 70 19.01 1.76 5.19
C ARG A 70 19.75 1.56 3.87
N LEU A 71 19.31 2.21 2.80
CA LEU A 71 20.00 2.23 1.51
C LEU A 71 21.12 3.27 1.43
N SER A 72 21.37 4.04 2.50
CA SER A 72 22.36 5.14 2.57
C SER A 72 22.05 6.32 1.65
N ALA A 73 20.78 6.58 1.35
CA ALA A 73 20.36 7.78 0.64
C ALA A 73 20.34 9.00 1.56
N ASP A 74 20.55 10.19 0.98
CA ASP A 74 20.28 11.48 1.64
C ASP A 74 18.78 11.76 1.60
N VAL A 75 18.20 12.16 2.74
CA VAL A 75 16.75 12.25 2.91
C VAL A 75 16.35 13.68 3.26
N LEU A 76 15.48 14.25 2.42
CA LEU A 76 14.82 15.51 2.68
C LEU A 76 13.34 15.25 3.01
N ASN A 77 12.90 15.73 4.15
CA ASN A 77 11.50 15.59 4.57
C ASN A 77 10.76 16.91 4.48
N PHE A 78 9.69 16.93 3.68
CA PHE A 78 8.76 18.04 3.56
C PHE A 78 7.40 17.67 4.14
N SER A 79 6.77 18.62 4.83
CA SER A 79 5.40 18.47 5.33
C SER A 79 4.63 19.76 5.05
N ALA A 80 3.45 19.62 4.41
CA ALA A 80 2.62 20.75 4.03
C ALA A 80 2.07 21.57 5.22
N SER A 81 1.98 20.97 6.41
CA SER A 81 1.41 21.62 7.61
C SER A 81 2.21 22.82 8.13
N GLY A 82 3.49 22.94 7.73
CA GLY A 82 4.38 24.05 8.12
C GLY A 82 4.98 24.83 6.94
N SER A 83 4.48 24.64 5.70
CA SER A 83 5.17 25.10 4.50
C SER A 83 4.51 26.29 3.78
N SER A 84 5.21 26.82 2.78
CA SER A 84 4.80 27.89 1.87
C SER A 84 3.55 27.56 1.03
N VAL A 85 3.13 26.30 0.94
CA VAL A 85 1.86 25.89 0.28
C VAL A 85 0.66 26.66 0.85
N LYS A 86 0.68 27.00 2.14
CA LYS A 86 -0.33 27.89 2.75
C LYS A 86 -0.32 29.33 2.22
N LYS A 87 0.74 29.74 1.50
CA LYS A 87 0.89 31.07 0.91
C LYS A 87 0.43 31.13 -0.56
N GLY A 88 -0.21 30.05 -1.08
CA GLY A 88 -0.72 30.00 -2.46
C GLY A 88 0.29 29.49 -3.50
N GLU A 89 1.43 28.92 -3.09
CA GLU A 89 2.39 28.29 -4.00
C GLU A 89 1.77 27.06 -4.68
N THR A 90 1.98 26.91 -5.99
CA THR A 90 1.47 25.74 -6.72
C THR A 90 2.29 24.48 -6.41
N LEU A 91 1.71 23.29 -6.65
CA LEU A 91 2.42 22.02 -6.50
C LEU A 91 3.71 21.98 -7.32
N ILE A 92 3.66 22.47 -8.56
CA ILE A 92 4.82 22.48 -9.46
C ILE A 92 5.91 23.40 -8.93
N ASP A 93 5.57 24.60 -8.47
CA ASP A 93 6.55 25.55 -7.95
C ASP A 93 7.22 25.01 -6.68
N THR A 94 6.43 24.45 -5.76
CA THR A 94 6.95 23.80 -4.56
C THR A 94 7.95 22.69 -4.90
N VAL A 95 7.57 21.82 -5.85
CA VAL A 95 8.45 20.70 -6.22
C VAL A 95 9.67 21.18 -6.98
N ASN A 96 9.56 22.16 -7.89
CA ASN A 96 10.71 22.70 -8.62
C ASN A 96 11.73 23.37 -7.68
N ASN A 97 11.26 24.09 -6.67
CA ASN A 97 12.14 24.67 -5.64
C ASN A 97 12.94 23.58 -4.89
N ILE A 98 12.29 22.45 -4.59
CA ILE A 98 12.95 21.30 -3.95
C ILE A 98 13.94 20.62 -4.92
N LEU A 99 13.56 20.43 -6.18
CA LEU A 99 14.42 19.82 -7.20
C LEU A 99 15.65 20.67 -7.54
N ALA A 100 15.55 22.00 -7.39
CA ALA A 100 16.69 22.90 -7.56
C ALA A 100 17.85 22.59 -6.58
N MET A 101 17.57 21.94 -5.45
CA MET A 101 18.56 21.42 -4.48
C MET A 101 19.22 20.09 -4.92
N LYS A 102 19.08 19.69 -6.21
CA LYS A 102 19.66 18.48 -6.80
C LYS A 102 19.07 17.19 -6.23
N VAL A 103 17.74 17.14 -6.07
CA VAL A 103 17.00 15.94 -5.67
C VAL A 103 16.84 14.99 -6.88
N ASP A 104 17.17 13.73 -6.70
CA ASP A 104 17.13 12.68 -7.73
C ASP A 104 15.77 11.98 -7.80
N MET A 105 15.12 11.82 -6.66
CA MET A 105 13.86 11.08 -6.54
C MET A 105 12.89 11.76 -5.57
N VAL A 106 11.61 11.69 -5.89
CA VAL A 106 10.51 12.22 -5.09
C VAL A 106 9.60 11.09 -4.64
N VAL A 107 9.39 10.93 -3.35
CA VAL A 107 8.33 10.10 -2.77
C VAL A 107 7.18 11.03 -2.40
N MET A 108 6.05 10.93 -3.11
CA MET A 108 4.94 11.86 -2.93
C MET A 108 3.68 11.18 -2.41
N ARG A 109 3.06 11.80 -1.40
CA ARG A 109 1.71 11.49 -0.93
C ARG A 109 0.82 12.72 -1.02
N HIS A 110 -0.32 12.60 -1.70
CA HIS A 110 -1.18 13.73 -2.00
C HIS A 110 -2.66 13.41 -1.77
N PRO A 111 -3.50 14.37 -1.31
CA PRO A 111 -4.93 14.13 -1.15
C PRO A 111 -5.68 13.99 -2.49
N ASN A 112 -5.20 14.62 -3.56
CA ASN A 112 -5.87 14.60 -4.86
C ASN A 112 -5.43 13.40 -5.70
N PRO A 113 -6.37 12.60 -6.26
CA PRO A 113 -6.08 11.54 -7.21
C PRO A 113 -5.33 12.06 -8.45
N GLY A 114 -4.35 11.29 -8.94
CA GLY A 114 -3.61 11.64 -10.15
C GLY A 114 -2.50 12.69 -9.97
N ALA A 115 -2.29 13.23 -8.77
CA ALA A 115 -1.26 14.24 -8.53
C ALA A 115 0.15 13.75 -8.88
N CYS A 116 0.47 12.46 -8.61
CA CYS A 116 1.75 11.87 -8.99
C CYS A 116 1.89 11.74 -10.51
N VAL A 117 0.82 11.37 -11.21
CA VAL A 117 0.78 11.29 -12.68
C VAL A 117 0.95 12.68 -13.31
N PHE A 118 0.25 13.67 -12.76
CA PHE A 118 0.41 15.06 -13.20
C PHE A 118 1.87 15.52 -13.05
N LEU A 119 2.46 15.33 -11.89
CA LEU A 119 3.82 15.75 -11.60
C LEU A 119 4.85 15.05 -12.52
N SER A 120 4.66 13.76 -12.84
CA SER A 120 5.58 12.99 -13.69
C SER A 120 5.73 13.55 -15.12
N LYS A 121 4.77 14.34 -15.57
CA LYS A 121 4.79 15.01 -16.89
C LYS A 121 5.54 16.35 -16.86
N HIS A 122 5.85 16.91 -15.67
CA HIS A 122 6.39 18.24 -15.51
C HIS A 122 7.80 18.27 -14.90
N ILE A 123 8.29 17.14 -14.36
CA ILE A 123 9.61 17.06 -13.75
C ILE A 123 10.43 15.90 -14.28
N ASN A 124 11.76 16.04 -14.20
CA ASN A 124 12.68 14.98 -14.65
C ASN A 124 13.03 13.96 -13.54
N ALA A 125 12.85 14.30 -12.26
CA ALA A 125 13.14 13.41 -11.15
C ALA A 125 12.24 12.14 -11.19
N LYS A 126 12.71 11.05 -10.61
CA LYS A 126 11.92 9.83 -10.47
C LYS A 126 10.85 10.02 -9.41
N ILE A 127 9.66 9.44 -9.60
CA ILE A 127 8.54 9.61 -8.68
C ILE A 127 8.07 8.26 -8.16
N VAL A 128 7.88 8.19 -6.84
CA VAL A 128 7.20 7.07 -6.15
C VAL A 128 5.91 7.60 -5.53
N ASN A 129 4.78 7.05 -5.95
CA ASN A 129 3.48 7.33 -5.36
C ASN A 129 3.35 6.63 -4.00
N ALA A 130 3.34 7.42 -2.91
CA ALA A 130 3.10 6.95 -1.54
C ALA A 130 1.63 7.02 -1.12
N GLY A 131 0.73 7.17 -2.10
CA GLY A 131 -0.73 7.23 -1.99
C GLY A 131 -1.31 8.56 -2.42
N ASP A 132 -2.21 8.54 -3.42
CA ASP A 132 -2.87 9.73 -3.96
C ASP A 132 -4.39 9.59 -3.94
N GLY A 133 -5.07 10.39 -3.13
CA GLY A 133 -6.54 10.41 -2.99
C GLY A 133 -7.13 9.02 -2.76
N ALA A 134 -8.16 8.67 -3.52
CA ALA A 134 -8.76 7.32 -3.60
C ALA A 134 -8.25 6.53 -4.83
N HIS A 135 -7.15 6.95 -5.47
CA HIS A 135 -6.65 6.37 -6.71
C HIS A 135 -5.79 5.14 -6.47
N GLU A 136 -4.50 5.30 -6.09
CA GLU A 136 -3.61 4.16 -5.87
C GLU A 136 -2.63 4.35 -4.69
N HIS A 137 -2.17 3.24 -4.13
CA HIS A 137 -1.07 3.16 -3.17
C HIS A 137 -0.18 1.95 -3.53
N PRO A 138 0.64 2.06 -4.58
CA PRO A 138 1.33 0.90 -5.18
C PRO A 138 2.22 0.15 -4.19
N THR A 139 2.98 0.85 -3.33
CA THR A 139 3.84 0.16 -2.36
C THR A 139 3.07 -0.57 -1.27
N GLN A 140 1.80 -0.22 -1.02
CA GLN A 140 0.95 -0.98 -0.11
C GLN A 140 0.53 -2.31 -0.76
N ALA A 141 0.07 -2.28 -2.01
CA ALA A 141 -0.30 -3.51 -2.71
C ALA A 141 0.88 -4.47 -2.89
N LEU A 142 2.07 -3.93 -3.17
CA LEU A 142 3.30 -4.72 -3.29
C LEU A 142 3.68 -5.39 -1.96
N LEU A 143 3.61 -4.66 -0.82
CA LEU A 143 3.90 -5.27 0.48
C LEU A 143 2.84 -6.27 0.91
N ASP A 144 1.57 -6.05 0.56
CA ASP A 144 0.48 -7.00 0.83
C ASP A 144 0.70 -8.29 0.03
N ALA A 145 1.00 -8.19 -1.27
CA ALA A 145 1.34 -9.33 -2.12
C ALA A 145 2.60 -10.07 -1.64
N PHE A 146 3.63 -9.33 -1.19
CA PHE A 146 4.84 -9.90 -0.61
C PHE A 146 4.54 -10.67 0.67
N SER A 147 3.71 -10.12 1.56
CA SER A 147 3.31 -10.77 2.81
C SER A 147 2.51 -12.05 2.56
N ILE A 148 1.62 -12.05 1.57
CA ILE A 148 0.90 -13.26 1.13
C ILE A 148 1.89 -14.31 0.61
N LYS A 149 2.84 -13.90 -0.25
CA LYS A 149 3.87 -14.80 -0.81
C LYS A 149 4.71 -15.45 0.29
N GLU A 150 5.13 -14.68 1.30
CA GLU A 150 5.91 -15.21 2.43
C GLU A 150 5.09 -16.18 3.28
N LYS A 151 3.86 -15.81 3.62
CA LYS A 151 3.01 -16.63 4.51
C LYS A 151 2.52 -17.91 3.84
N LEU A 152 2.17 -17.86 2.54
CA LEU A 152 1.51 -18.97 1.81
C LEU A 152 2.38 -19.59 0.70
N GLY A 153 3.64 -19.15 0.56
CA GLY A 153 4.61 -19.62 -0.43
C GLY A 153 4.38 -19.07 -1.85
N LYS A 154 3.15 -18.72 -2.21
CA LYS A 154 2.78 -18.18 -3.52
C LYS A 154 1.55 -17.30 -3.45
N VAL A 155 1.39 -16.40 -4.43
CA VAL A 155 0.18 -15.59 -4.63
C VAL A 155 -0.74 -16.22 -5.68
N LYS A 156 -0.18 -16.82 -6.73
CA LYS A 156 -0.94 -17.43 -7.83
C LYS A 156 -1.91 -18.51 -7.31
N GLY A 157 -3.18 -18.40 -7.72
CA GLY A 157 -4.25 -19.32 -7.36
C GLY A 157 -4.77 -19.15 -5.92
N LYS A 158 -4.29 -18.16 -5.16
CA LYS A 158 -4.86 -17.85 -3.84
C LYS A 158 -6.12 -17.04 -3.98
N LYS A 159 -7.07 -17.27 -3.08
CA LYS A 159 -8.34 -16.56 -2.98
C LYS A 159 -8.22 -15.47 -1.94
N VAL A 160 -8.29 -14.22 -2.37
CA VAL A 160 -8.13 -13.06 -1.50
C VAL A 160 -9.43 -12.26 -1.46
N VAL A 161 -10.00 -12.07 -0.27
CA VAL A 161 -11.12 -11.15 -0.08
C VAL A 161 -10.63 -9.84 0.51
N ILE A 162 -11.07 -8.72 -0.06
CA ILE A 162 -10.87 -7.36 0.44
C ILE A 162 -12.19 -6.91 1.02
N VAL A 163 -12.23 -6.64 2.33
CA VAL A 163 -13.46 -6.37 3.07
C VAL A 163 -13.49 -4.93 3.54
N GLY A 164 -14.60 -4.24 3.30
CA GLY A 164 -14.88 -2.94 3.91
C GLY A 164 -15.18 -1.81 2.93
N ASP A 165 -14.60 -0.64 3.17
CA ASP A 165 -14.79 0.57 2.37
C ASP A 165 -13.93 0.52 1.08
N ILE A 166 -14.47 -0.11 0.04
CA ILE A 166 -13.80 -0.23 -1.26
C ILE A 166 -13.86 1.10 -2.02
N LEU A 167 -14.97 1.83 -1.89
CA LEU A 167 -15.25 3.06 -2.65
C LEU A 167 -14.21 4.16 -2.40
N HIS A 168 -13.79 4.33 -1.15
CA HIS A 168 -12.85 5.38 -0.75
C HIS A 168 -11.41 4.86 -0.57
N SER A 169 -11.16 3.58 -0.85
CA SER A 169 -9.89 2.93 -0.56
C SER A 169 -8.97 2.84 -1.78
N ARG A 170 -7.94 3.68 -1.81
CA ARG A 170 -6.80 3.53 -2.75
C ARG A 170 -6.07 2.20 -2.59
N VAL A 171 -6.11 1.61 -1.39
CA VAL A 171 -5.47 0.31 -1.11
C VAL A 171 -6.22 -0.82 -1.80
N ALA A 172 -7.56 -0.77 -1.82
CA ALA A 172 -8.38 -1.77 -2.49
C ALA A 172 -8.04 -1.87 -3.99
N LEU A 173 -8.04 -0.75 -4.71
CA LEU A 173 -7.76 -0.73 -6.14
C LEU A 173 -6.35 -1.25 -6.46
N SER A 174 -5.34 -0.75 -5.76
CA SER A 174 -3.96 -1.22 -5.98
C SER A 174 -3.81 -2.72 -5.68
N ASN A 175 -4.45 -3.23 -4.62
CA ASN A 175 -4.45 -4.67 -4.31
C ASN A 175 -5.14 -5.49 -5.40
N ILE A 176 -6.30 -5.05 -5.89
CA ILE A 176 -7.02 -5.74 -6.97
C ILE A 176 -6.10 -5.89 -8.18
N PHE A 177 -5.50 -4.80 -8.67
CA PHE A 177 -4.61 -4.86 -9.83
C PHE A 177 -3.36 -5.72 -9.58
N CYS A 178 -2.74 -5.61 -8.41
CA CYS A 178 -1.53 -6.37 -8.07
C CYS A 178 -1.81 -7.87 -8.01
N LEU A 179 -2.83 -8.26 -7.26
CA LEU A 179 -3.18 -9.65 -7.01
C LEU A 179 -3.65 -10.37 -8.29
N GLN A 180 -4.46 -9.69 -9.13
CA GLN A 180 -4.89 -10.23 -10.42
C GLN A 180 -3.70 -10.45 -11.36
N LYS A 181 -2.76 -9.51 -11.45
CA LYS A 181 -1.53 -9.66 -12.26
C LYS A 181 -0.66 -10.82 -11.78
N LEU A 182 -0.68 -11.10 -10.48
CA LEU A 182 0.02 -12.25 -9.89
C LEU A 182 -0.77 -13.58 -9.99
N GLY A 183 -1.99 -13.53 -10.54
CA GLY A 183 -2.84 -14.70 -10.78
C GLY A 183 -3.60 -15.19 -9.55
N ALA A 184 -3.89 -14.32 -8.57
CA ALA A 184 -4.83 -14.59 -7.50
C ALA A 184 -6.28 -14.37 -7.97
N GLU A 185 -7.23 -15.07 -7.31
CA GLU A 185 -8.64 -14.76 -7.41
C GLU A 185 -9.00 -13.71 -6.37
N VAL A 186 -9.64 -12.62 -6.80
CA VAL A 186 -9.97 -11.50 -5.92
C VAL A 186 -11.49 -11.34 -5.77
N MET A 187 -11.92 -11.16 -4.54
CA MET A 187 -13.29 -10.83 -4.17
C MET A 187 -13.30 -9.54 -3.34
N VAL A 188 -14.30 -8.71 -3.52
CA VAL A 188 -14.58 -7.58 -2.64
C VAL A 188 -15.84 -7.86 -1.84
N CYS A 189 -15.84 -7.48 -0.56
CA CYS A 189 -16.97 -7.69 0.33
C CYS A 189 -17.25 -6.43 1.16
N GLY A 190 -18.51 -6.03 1.22
CA GLY A 190 -18.93 -4.87 2.02
C GLY A 190 -20.38 -4.46 1.76
N PRO A 191 -20.84 -3.41 2.47
CA PRO A 191 -22.14 -2.81 2.19
C PRO A 191 -22.23 -2.31 0.74
N THR A 192 -23.39 -2.44 0.12
CA THR A 192 -23.60 -1.98 -1.28
C THR A 192 -23.22 -0.51 -1.46
N THR A 193 -23.43 0.32 -0.45
CA THR A 193 -23.09 1.75 -0.44
C THR A 193 -21.59 2.04 -0.41
N LEU A 194 -20.78 1.09 0.03
CA LEU A 194 -19.30 1.20 0.09
C LEU A 194 -18.60 0.44 -1.03
N LEU A 195 -19.33 -0.12 -1.98
CA LEU A 195 -18.79 -0.77 -3.17
C LEU A 195 -19.07 0.10 -4.41
N PRO A 196 -18.05 0.37 -5.25
CA PRO A 196 -18.29 1.06 -6.54
C PRO A 196 -19.26 0.25 -7.41
N LYS A 197 -20.28 0.91 -7.97
CA LYS A 197 -21.37 0.30 -8.74
C LYS A 197 -20.91 -0.70 -9.82
N TYR A 198 -19.77 -0.40 -10.46
CA TYR A 198 -19.24 -1.20 -11.57
C TYR A 198 -17.94 -1.93 -11.23
N ILE A 199 -17.67 -2.16 -9.95
CA ILE A 199 -16.39 -2.79 -9.52
C ILE A 199 -16.17 -4.17 -10.15
N SER A 200 -17.24 -4.92 -10.45
CA SER A 200 -17.15 -6.21 -11.11
C SER A 200 -16.58 -6.14 -12.53
N SER A 201 -16.68 -4.98 -13.20
CA SER A 201 -16.13 -4.80 -14.57
C SER A 201 -14.61 -4.90 -14.64
N ILE A 202 -13.91 -4.76 -13.52
CA ILE A 202 -12.45 -4.99 -13.45
C ILE A 202 -12.09 -6.43 -13.07
N GLY A 203 -13.04 -7.37 -13.20
CA GLY A 203 -12.78 -8.80 -13.05
C GLY A 203 -12.74 -9.31 -11.61
N VAL A 204 -13.34 -8.61 -10.65
CA VAL A 204 -13.47 -9.06 -9.26
C VAL A 204 -14.84 -9.62 -8.97
N ARG A 205 -14.92 -10.60 -8.07
CA ARG A 205 -16.19 -11.06 -7.50
C ARG A 205 -16.69 -10.09 -6.46
N VAL A 206 -18.00 -9.96 -6.34
CA VAL A 206 -18.67 -9.12 -5.33
C VAL A 206 -19.49 -10.01 -4.41
N GLU A 207 -19.33 -9.84 -3.11
CA GLU A 207 -20.11 -10.51 -2.06
C GLU A 207 -20.55 -9.47 -1.02
N HIS A 208 -21.76 -9.62 -0.49
CA HIS A 208 -22.31 -8.73 0.55
C HIS A 208 -22.40 -9.43 1.91
N ASN A 209 -22.19 -10.74 1.95
CA ASN A 209 -22.18 -11.51 3.17
C ASN A 209 -20.75 -11.85 3.59
N LEU A 210 -20.33 -11.29 4.74
CA LEU A 210 -18.97 -11.51 5.25
C LEU A 210 -18.65 -12.98 5.44
N ARG A 211 -19.57 -13.76 6.04
CA ARG A 211 -19.33 -15.18 6.32
C ARG A 211 -19.05 -15.98 5.04
N LYS A 212 -19.88 -15.78 4.00
CA LYS A 212 -19.67 -16.43 2.69
C LYS A 212 -18.33 -16.05 2.06
N ALA A 213 -17.95 -14.77 2.17
CA ALA A 213 -16.68 -14.29 1.67
C ALA A 213 -15.48 -14.94 2.41
N LEU A 214 -15.57 -15.09 3.72
CA LEU A 214 -14.53 -15.72 4.54
C LEU A 214 -14.46 -17.24 4.31
N GLU A 215 -15.58 -17.93 4.15
CA GLU A 215 -15.63 -19.35 3.79
C GLU A 215 -14.96 -19.63 2.43
N TRP A 216 -15.02 -18.66 1.50
CA TRP A 216 -14.40 -18.79 0.19
C TRP A 216 -12.90 -18.52 0.20
N CYS A 217 -12.39 -17.58 1.00
CA CYS A 217 -11.04 -17.03 0.87
C CYS A 217 -9.96 -17.84 1.60
N ASP A 218 -8.69 -17.67 1.17
CA ASP A 218 -7.47 -18.07 1.89
C ASP A 218 -6.92 -16.88 2.71
N VAL A 219 -7.18 -15.65 2.24
CA VAL A 219 -6.68 -14.40 2.82
C VAL A 219 -7.82 -13.39 2.91
N ALA A 220 -8.00 -12.81 4.09
CA ALA A 220 -8.91 -11.69 4.33
C ALA A 220 -8.12 -10.41 4.61
N ASN A 221 -8.18 -9.45 3.69
CA ASN A 221 -7.62 -8.11 3.87
C ASN A 221 -8.72 -7.16 4.34
N MET A 222 -8.74 -6.89 5.65
CA MET A 222 -9.73 -6.04 6.30
C MET A 222 -9.36 -4.59 6.13
N LEU A 223 -10.19 -3.79 5.47
CA LEU A 223 -9.93 -2.37 5.25
C LEU A 223 -10.44 -1.52 6.40
N ARG A 224 -9.70 -0.47 6.69
CA ARG A 224 -10.15 0.57 7.63
C ARG A 224 -11.35 1.33 7.05
N ILE A 225 -12.36 1.57 7.88
CA ILE A 225 -13.43 2.53 7.54
C ILE A 225 -12.85 3.95 7.63
N GLN A 226 -12.89 4.68 6.51
CA GLN A 226 -12.27 6.00 6.35
C GLN A 226 -13.29 7.11 6.59
N LEU A 227 -13.75 7.29 7.84
CA LEU A 227 -14.77 8.28 8.21
C LEU A 227 -14.37 9.71 7.80
N GLU A 228 -13.07 10.00 7.80
CA GLU A 228 -12.53 11.30 7.40
C GLU A 228 -12.63 11.61 5.89
N ARG A 229 -13.02 10.63 5.08
CA ARG A 229 -13.22 10.76 3.62
C ARG A 229 -14.66 10.63 3.20
N GLN A 230 -15.57 10.46 4.18
CA GLN A 230 -16.99 10.29 3.92
C GLN A 230 -17.71 11.60 4.19
N ASP A 231 -18.16 12.28 3.14
CA ASP A 231 -18.95 13.51 3.25
C ASP A 231 -20.39 13.23 3.71
N ILE A 232 -20.85 11.99 3.54
CA ILE A 232 -22.19 11.51 3.94
C ILE A 232 -22.06 10.17 4.67
N LYS A 233 -23.11 9.79 5.41
CA LYS A 233 -23.16 8.47 6.05
C LYS A 233 -23.54 7.40 5.01
N TYR A 234 -22.62 6.47 4.77
CA TYR A 234 -22.81 5.32 3.87
C TYR A 234 -23.42 4.09 4.56
N PHE A 235 -23.51 4.11 5.87
CA PHE A 235 -24.11 3.07 6.71
C PHE A 235 -24.66 3.70 7.99
N PRO A 236 -25.67 3.06 8.66
CA PRO A 236 -26.41 3.68 9.76
C PRO A 236 -25.52 3.99 10.99
N SER A 237 -24.63 3.07 11.36
CA SER A 237 -23.73 3.26 12.51
C SER A 237 -22.51 2.35 12.45
N LEU A 238 -21.42 2.73 13.15
CA LEU A 238 -20.24 1.87 13.29
C LEU A 238 -20.57 0.55 13.99
N ARG A 239 -21.54 0.55 14.90
CA ARG A 239 -22.00 -0.67 15.58
C ARG A 239 -22.63 -1.65 14.60
N GLU A 240 -23.49 -1.18 13.71
CA GLU A 240 -24.13 -2.02 12.70
C GLU A 240 -23.09 -2.53 11.68
N TYR A 241 -22.16 -1.66 11.25
CA TYR A 241 -21.05 -2.08 10.41
C TYR A 241 -20.23 -3.20 11.08
N SER A 242 -19.85 -3.03 12.34
CA SER A 242 -19.09 -4.03 13.09
C SER A 242 -19.84 -5.35 13.24
N MET A 243 -21.16 -5.30 13.46
CA MET A 243 -21.99 -6.51 13.56
C MET A 243 -22.06 -7.30 12.23
N LEU A 244 -22.09 -6.61 11.08
CA LEU A 244 -22.28 -7.21 9.77
C LEU A 244 -20.96 -7.55 9.06
N TYR A 245 -19.92 -6.73 9.24
CA TYR A 245 -18.66 -6.77 8.50
C TYR A 245 -17.41 -6.79 9.39
N GLY A 246 -17.55 -6.67 10.71
CA GLY A 246 -16.43 -6.77 11.65
C GLY A 246 -15.98 -8.22 11.82
N LEU A 247 -14.67 -8.45 11.66
CA LEU A 247 -14.08 -9.76 11.88
C LEU A 247 -13.74 -9.95 13.35
N ASN A 248 -14.35 -10.95 13.98
CA ASN A 248 -14.14 -11.33 15.38
C ASN A 248 -13.75 -12.80 15.52
N LYS A 249 -13.29 -13.19 16.71
CA LYS A 249 -12.81 -14.54 16.96
C LYS A 249 -13.88 -15.59 16.78
N ASN A 250 -15.12 -15.33 17.16
CA ASN A 250 -16.22 -16.31 17.01
C ASN A 250 -16.46 -16.64 15.54
N ILE A 251 -16.38 -15.64 14.66
CA ILE A 251 -16.47 -15.85 13.20
C ILE A 251 -15.30 -16.71 12.72
N LEU A 252 -14.05 -16.35 13.08
CA LEU A 252 -12.87 -17.11 12.68
C LEU A 252 -12.94 -18.59 13.13
N ASP A 253 -13.23 -18.81 14.40
CA ASP A 253 -13.29 -20.15 14.98
C ASP A 253 -14.40 -21.01 14.33
N SER A 254 -15.47 -20.37 13.84
CA SER A 254 -16.60 -21.06 13.18
C SER A 254 -16.37 -21.39 11.70
N LEU A 255 -15.25 -20.95 11.08
CA LEU A 255 -14.97 -21.21 9.65
C LEU A 255 -14.55 -22.66 9.37
N GLY A 256 -14.09 -23.41 10.37
CA GLY A 256 -13.55 -24.77 10.19
C GLY A 256 -12.27 -24.86 9.36
N LYS A 257 -11.64 -23.71 9.06
CA LYS A 257 -10.36 -23.58 8.34
C LYS A 257 -9.57 -22.39 8.82
N GLU A 258 -8.26 -22.42 8.63
CA GLU A 258 -7.41 -21.28 8.87
C GLU A 258 -7.38 -20.34 7.64
N ILE A 259 -7.49 -19.05 7.90
CA ILE A 259 -7.29 -17.99 6.90
C ILE A 259 -6.24 -17.01 7.40
N VAL A 260 -5.52 -16.36 6.48
CA VAL A 260 -4.60 -15.28 6.82
C VAL A 260 -5.36 -13.98 6.94
N VAL A 261 -5.17 -13.25 8.05
CA VAL A 261 -5.80 -11.96 8.29
C VAL A 261 -4.79 -10.84 8.10
N MET A 262 -5.16 -9.87 7.27
CA MET A 262 -4.35 -8.70 6.91
C MET A 262 -5.12 -7.40 7.18
N HIS A 263 -4.39 -6.30 7.38
CA HIS A 263 -4.96 -4.97 7.51
C HIS A 263 -3.92 -3.89 7.14
N PRO A 264 -4.20 -2.93 6.23
CA PRO A 264 -3.23 -1.91 5.83
C PRO A 264 -2.96 -0.86 6.92
N GLY A 265 -3.74 -0.89 8.01
CA GLY A 265 -3.67 0.04 9.14
C GLY A 265 -4.00 1.51 8.80
N PRO A 266 -4.25 2.37 9.84
CA PRO A 266 -4.41 1.99 11.25
C PRO A 266 -5.67 1.16 11.48
N ILE A 267 -5.68 0.35 12.52
CA ILE A 267 -6.84 -0.46 12.89
C ILE A 267 -7.79 0.37 13.75
N ASN A 268 -9.09 0.37 13.44
CA ASN A 268 -10.14 0.78 14.38
C ASN A 268 -10.60 -0.49 15.13
N ARG A 269 -9.92 -0.82 16.23
CA ARG A 269 -10.20 -2.02 17.01
C ARG A 269 -11.67 -2.03 17.47
N GLY A 270 -12.35 -3.15 17.24
CA GLY A 270 -13.78 -3.31 17.53
C GLY A 270 -14.72 -2.81 16.44
N VAL A 271 -14.20 -2.27 15.33
CA VAL A 271 -15.00 -1.87 14.14
C VAL A 271 -14.81 -2.89 13.03
N GLU A 272 -13.71 -2.82 12.29
CA GLU A 272 -13.43 -3.76 11.18
C GLU A 272 -12.77 -5.07 11.65
N ILE A 273 -12.10 -5.04 12.80
CA ILE A 273 -11.43 -6.20 13.38
C ILE A 273 -11.38 -6.05 14.90
N THR A 274 -11.62 -7.13 15.64
CA THR A 274 -11.47 -7.15 17.10
C THR A 274 -10.01 -7.32 17.52
N SER A 275 -9.69 -6.94 18.77
CA SER A 275 -8.31 -6.99 19.28
C SER A 275 -7.74 -8.41 19.31
N ASP A 276 -8.55 -9.38 19.74
CA ASP A 276 -8.19 -10.79 19.81
C ASP A 276 -7.85 -11.39 18.43
N VAL A 277 -8.53 -10.93 17.37
CA VAL A 277 -8.20 -11.32 16.00
C VAL A 277 -6.95 -10.60 15.48
N ALA A 278 -6.86 -9.28 15.71
CA ALA A 278 -5.70 -8.48 15.27
C ALA A 278 -4.37 -8.98 15.88
N ASP A 279 -4.44 -9.51 17.12
CA ASP A 279 -3.28 -10.01 17.87
C ASP A 279 -3.16 -11.55 17.81
N SER A 280 -3.94 -12.23 16.95
CA SER A 280 -3.95 -13.69 16.78
C SER A 280 -2.79 -14.20 15.89
N LYS A 281 -2.54 -15.50 15.92
CA LYS A 281 -1.57 -16.19 15.05
C LYS A 281 -1.93 -16.15 13.55
N GLN A 282 -3.19 -15.94 13.22
CA GLN A 282 -3.69 -15.80 11.84
C GLN A 282 -3.44 -14.41 11.27
N SER A 283 -3.23 -13.41 12.14
CA SER A 283 -2.93 -12.04 11.76
C SER A 283 -1.45 -11.89 11.39
N ILE A 284 -1.21 -11.28 10.22
CA ILE A 284 0.14 -10.92 9.74
C ILE A 284 0.32 -9.41 9.63
N ILE A 285 -0.41 -8.64 10.42
CA ILE A 285 -0.45 -7.17 10.34
C ILE A 285 0.90 -6.55 10.67
N LEU A 286 1.62 -7.09 11.65
CA LEU A 286 2.95 -6.58 12.02
C LEU A 286 4.02 -7.01 10.99
N GLU A 287 3.89 -8.20 10.42
CA GLU A 287 4.72 -8.65 9.30
C GLU A 287 4.53 -7.76 8.06
N GLN A 288 3.29 -7.28 7.78
CA GLN A 288 3.06 -6.31 6.72
C GLN A 288 3.85 -5.00 6.95
N VAL A 289 3.97 -4.55 8.19
CA VAL A 289 4.75 -3.34 8.53
C VAL A 289 6.23 -3.55 8.24
N GLU A 290 6.80 -4.67 8.66
CA GLU A 290 8.20 -5.04 8.39
C GLU A 290 8.43 -5.19 6.88
N ASN A 291 7.58 -5.94 6.20
CA ASN A 291 7.63 -6.16 4.75
C ASN A 291 7.52 -4.85 3.97
N GLY A 292 6.80 -3.88 4.53
CA GLY A 292 6.70 -2.54 3.96
C GLY A 292 8.05 -1.83 3.84
N VAL A 293 8.97 -2.04 4.78
CA VAL A 293 10.32 -1.48 4.70
C VAL A 293 11.12 -2.16 3.58
N ALA A 294 11.13 -3.50 3.53
CA ALA A 294 11.85 -4.26 2.53
C ALA A 294 11.37 -3.95 1.09
N VAL A 295 10.05 -3.89 0.89
CA VAL A 295 9.45 -3.53 -0.42
C VAL A 295 9.79 -2.11 -0.83
N ARG A 296 9.78 -1.14 0.08
CA ARG A 296 10.18 0.24 -0.22
C ARG A 296 11.66 0.34 -0.54
N MET A 297 12.53 -0.39 0.16
CA MET A 297 13.94 -0.51 -0.23
C MET A 297 14.08 -1.06 -1.66
N ALA A 298 13.37 -2.12 -2.01
CA ALA A 298 13.40 -2.70 -3.35
C ALA A 298 12.94 -1.71 -4.43
N VAL A 299 11.83 -1.01 -4.20
CA VAL A 299 11.30 -0.01 -5.14
C VAL A 299 12.30 1.13 -5.36
N LEU A 300 12.85 1.70 -4.29
CA LEU A 300 13.80 2.80 -4.38
C LEU A 300 15.08 2.38 -5.10
N TYR A 301 15.62 1.20 -4.75
CA TYR A 301 16.81 0.63 -5.38
C TYR A 301 16.63 0.39 -6.88
N LEU A 302 15.55 -0.27 -7.28
CA LEU A 302 15.27 -0.60 -8.67
C LEU A 302 14.99 0.66 -9.52
N LEU A 303 14.28 1.64 -8.97
CA LEU A 303 14.05 2.92 -9.64
C LEU A 303 15.34 3.73 -9.76
N ALA A 304 16.23 3.71 -8.79
CA ALA A 304 17.51 4.43 -8.88
C ALA A 304 18.33 3.97 -10.08
N GLY A 305 18.25 2.68 -10.45
CA GLY A 305 18.83 2.14 -11.68
C GLY A 305 20.36 2.17 -11.70
N ARG A 306 21.03 2.24 -10.52
CA ARG A 306 22.47 2.04 -10.43
C ARG A 306 22.76 0.54 -10.62
N GLN A 307 23.59 0.21 -11.61
CA GLN A 307 24.25 -1.09 -11.66
C GLN A 307 25.36 -1.06 -10.59
N GLU A 308 25.42 -2.10 -9.78
CA GLU A 308 26.63 -2.36 -9.00
C GLU A 308 27.75 -2.63 -10.01
N ASN A 309 28.74 -1.72 -10.11
CA ASN A 309 29.99 -1.94 -10.80
C ASN A 309 30.87 -2.89 -9.99
#